data_da26f411091ca3c2251ebcb86f537520
#
_entry.id   da26f411091ca3c2251ebcb86f537520
#
_cell.length_a   1.000
_cell.length_b   1.000
_cell.length_c   1.000
_cell.angle_alpha   90.00
_cell.angle_beta   90.00
_cell.angle_gamma   90.00
#
_symmetry.space_group_name_H-M   'P 1'
#
loop_
_entity.id
_entity.type
_entity.pdbx_description
1 polymer ?
#
loop_
_entity_poly.entity_id
_entity_poly.type
_entity_poly.pdbx_seq_one_letter_code
_entity_poly.pdbx_strand_id
1 'polypeptide(L)'
;MRRIVVSEFMSVDGVMEDPGGAEGFDRGGWAFQFDRGSEGDKFKLDEVMDAEAMLLGRVTYEGFAAAWPERTDDAGFADKMNSMQKFVVSNTLQSADWNNSTIVSGDVIAGIRELKQGEGGDLLVAGSARLVHTLIENDLVDEYRLMIFPVVLGAGKRMWADTPTAAALEVVDSRKAGEVLIVVLHPKHAEAVAG
;
A
#
# COMPACT_ATOMS: atom_id res chain seq x y z
N MET A 1 -10.18 -5.20 16.50
CA MET A 1 -10.35 -4.34 15.31
C MET A 1 -9.01 -4.28 14.59
N ARG A 2 -9.01 -4.52 13.28
CA ARG A 2 -7.81 -4.51 12.44
C ARG A 2 -7.41 -3.09 12.07
N ARG A 3 -6.11 -2.81 11.98
CA ARG A 3 -5.61 -1.55 11.40
C ARG A 3 -5.48 -1.70 9.88
N ILE A 4 -5.74 -0.63 9.15
CA ILE A 4 -5.44 -0.50 7.74
C ILE A 4 -4.13 0.28 7.62
N VAL A 5 -3.09 -0.38 7.14
CA VAL A 5 -1.74 0.16 6.97
C VAL A 5 -1.47 0.32 5.48
N VAL A 6 -1.34 1.56 5.02
CA VAL A 6 -1.01 1.88 3.64
C VAL A 6 0.50 1.97 3.51
N SER A 7 1.10 1.03 2.76
CA SER A 7 2.54 0.98 2.51
C SER A 7 2.83 1.20 1.03
N GLU A 8 3.45 2.34 0.71
CA GLU A 8 3.65 2.75 -0.68
C GLU A 8 5.07 3.23 -0.97
N PHE A 9 5.51 2.96 -2.19
CA PHE A 9 6.63 3.67 -2.79
C PHE A 9 6.13 4.98 -3.38
N MET A 10 6.83 6.06 -3.10
CA MET A 10 6.44 7.39 -3.53
C MET A 10 7.65 8.18 -4.03
N SER A 11 7.50 8.90 -5.14
CA SER A 11 8.47 9.90 -5.58
C SER A 11 8.42 11.15 -4.71
N VAL A 12 9.43 12.02 -4.79
CA VAL A 12 9.45 13.31 -4.04
C VAL A 12 8.23 14.19 -4.39
N ASP A 13 7.75 14.12 -5.61
CA ASP A 13 6.55 14.87 -6.05
C ASP A 13 5.23 14.10 -5.85
N GLY A 14 5.27 13.03 -5.04
CA GLY A 14 4.08 12.32 -4.55
C GLY A 14 3.49 11.29 -5.49
N VAL A 15 4.16 10.93 -6.57
CA VAL A 15 3.69 9.91 -7.52
C VAL A 15 3.94 8.52 -6.96
N MET A 16 2.92 7.66 -7.01
CA MET A 16 2.97 6.26 -6.60
C MET A 16 2.73 5.28 -7.77
N GLU A 17 2.50 5.80 -8.98
CA GLU A 17 2.18 4.98 -10.16
C GLU A 17 3.39 4.18 -10.62
N ASP A 18 3.17 2.87 -10.81
CA ASP A 18 4.06 1.92 -11.48
C ASP A 18 5.53 1.96 -10.99
N PRO A 19 5.80 1.89 -9.68
CA PRO A 19 7.17 1.91 -9.17
C PRO A 19 8.00 0.72 -9.68
N GLY A 20 7.32 -0.39 -10.00
CA GLY A 20 7.92 -1.64 -10.50
C GLY A 20 8.09 -1.72 -12.01
N GLY A 21 7.45 -0.84 -12.80
CA GLY A 21 7.56 -0.80 -14.26
C GLY A 21 6.75 -1.87 -15.00
N ALA A 22 5.70 -2.45 -14.37
CA ALA A 22 4.89 -3.51 -14.98
C ALA A 22 3.47 -3.07 -15.37
N GLU A 23 3.08 -1.83 -15.05
CA GLU A 23 1.71 -1.32 -15.25
C GLU A 23 1.58 -0.48 -16.56
N GLY A 24 2.68 -0.24 -17.28
CA GLY A 24 2.70 0.46 -18.56
C GLY A 24 2.72 1.98 -18.46
N PHE A 25 3.14 2.54 -17.33
CA PHE A 25 3.40 3.96 -17.22
C PHE A 25 4.74 4.31 -17.88
N ASP A 26 4.77 5.34 -18.74
CA ASP A 26 5.96 5.73 -19.52
C ASP A 26 7.20 6.04 -18.66
N ARG A 27 7.01 6.37 -17.39
CA ARG A 27 8.05 6.67 -16.40
C ARG A 27 8.10 5.62 -15.27
N GLY A 28 7.54 4.41 -15.51
CA GLY A 28 7.52 3.31 -14.55
C GLY A 28 8.91 2.72 -14.28
N GLY A 29 9.00 1.85 -13.26
CA GLY A 29 10.26 1.18 -12.89
C GLY A 29 11.23 2.06 -12.11
N TRP A 30 10.80 3.25 -11.70
CA TRP A 30 11.65 4.24 -11.04
C TRP A 30 12.18 3.81 -9.68
N ALA A 31 11.49 2.92 -8.97
CA ALA A 31 11.94 2.46 -7.67
C ALA A 31 13.20 1.60 -7.73
N PHE A 32 13.40 0.86 -8.83
CA PHE A 32 14.59 0.01 -9.00
C PHE A 32 15.86 0.75 -9.41
N GLN A 33 15.78 2.06 -9.61
CA GLN A 33 16.95 2.90 -9.94
C GLN A 33 17.74 3.32 -8.70
N PHE A 34 17.21 3.05 -7.50
CA PHE A 34 17.77 3.48 -6.22
C PHE A 34 18.00 2.29 -5.30
N ASP A 35 19.14 2.31 -4.60
CA ASP A 35 19.44 1.33 -3.56
C ASP A 35 18.78 1.77 -2.24
N ARG A 36 17.86 0.97 -1.75
CA ARG A 36 17.22 1.18 -0.44
C ARG A 36 18.00 0.54 0.71
N GLY A 37 19.12 -0.16 0.39
CA GLY A 37 19.98 -0.80 1.37
C GLY A 37 19.28 -1.91 2.17
N SER A 38 20.04 -2.60 2.99
CA SER A 38 19.54 -3.69 3.84
C SER A 38 18.46 -3.25 4.84
N GLU A 39 18.51 -1.99 5.28
CA GLU A 39 17.50 -1.44 6.19
C GLU A 39 16.14 -1.22 5.48
N GLY A 40 16.13 -0.76 4.25
CA GLY A 40 14.93 -0.63 3.45
C GLY A 40 14.34 -1.99 3.05
N ASP A 41 15.20 -2.96 2.72
CA ASP A 41 14.77 -4.35 2.46
C ASP A 41 14.14 -4.98 3.70
N LYS A 42 14.80 -4.82 4.86
CA LYS A 42 14.26 -5.29 6.14
C LYS A 42 12.93 -4.64 6.49
N PHE A 43 12.78 -3.33 6.27
CA PHE A 43 11.52 -2.63 6.52
C PHE A 43 10.37 -3.23 5.71
N LYS A 44 10.60 -3.51 4.42
CA LYS A 44 9.59 -4.16 3.55
C LYS A 44 9.31 -5.60 3.93
N LEU A 45 10.33 -6.33 4.39
CA LEU A 45 10.16 -7.70 4.89
C LEU A 45 9.34 -7.71 6.17
N ASP A 46 9.71 -6.90 7.17
CA ASP A 46 9.05 -6.86 8.46
C ASP A 46 7.55 -6.53 8.31
N GLU A 47 7.19 -5.52 7.50
CA GLU A 47 5.78 -5.14 7.33
C GLU A 47 4.93 -6.23 6.68
N VAL A 48 5.51 -7.02 5.77
CA VAL A 48 4.80 -8.15 5.14
C VAL A 48 4.68 -9.32 6.12
N MET A 49 5.75 -9.60 6.89
CA MET A 49 5.75 -10.68 7.88
C MET A 49 4.77 -10.41 9.02
N ASP A 50 4.66 -9.15 9.47
CA ASP A 50 3.77 -8.73 10.57
C ASP A 50 2.31 -8.63 10.12
N ALA A 51 2.05 -8.38 8.84
CA ALA A 51 0.69 -8.28 8.32
C ALA A 51 -0.05 -9.62 8.37
N GLU A 52 -1.33 -9.60 8.74
CA GLU A 52 -2.18 -10.78 8.67
C GLU A 52 -2.76 -11.01 7.28
N ALA A 53 -3.17 -9.92 6.62
CA ALA A 53 -3.76 -9.99 5.29
C ALA A 53 -3.37 -8.78 4.44
N MET A 54 -3.54 -8.90 3.13
CA MET A 54 -3.46 -7.79 2.19
C MET A 54 -4.85 -7.29 1.80
N LEU A 55 -4.97 -5.98 1.63
CA LEU A 55 -6.12 -5.33 1.01
C LEU A 55 -5.63 -4.66 -0.28
N LEU A 56 -6.05 -5.16 -1.42
CA LEU A 56 -5.51 -4.81 -2.73
C LEU A 56 -6.59 -4.27 -3.67
N GLY A 57 -6.27 -3.25 -4.44
CA GLY A 57 -7.05 -2.88 -5.61
C GLY A 57 -6.79 -3.87 -6.76
N ARG A 58 -7.75 -3.97 -7.70
CA ARG A 58 -7.69 -4.92 -8.81
C ARG A 58 -6.37 -4.90 -9.59
N VAL A 59 -5.89 -3.73 -10.00
CA VAL A 59 -4.67 -3.61 -10.84
C VAL A 59 -3.45 -4.17 -10.10
N THR A 60 -3.27 -3.79 -8.83
CA THR A 60 -2.17 -4.30 -8.01
C THR A 60 -2.30 -5.81 -7.77
N TYR A 61 -3.53 -6.29 -7.52
CA TYR A 61 -3.79 -7.71 -7.38
C TYR A 61 -3.39 -8.50 -8.63
N GLU A 62 -3.82 -8.06 -9.82
CA GLU A 62 -3.50 -8.72 -11.09
C GLU A 62 -1.98 -8.76 -11.33
N GLY A 63 -1.27 -7.65 -11.05
CA GLY A 63 0.18 -7.59 -11.15
C GLY A 63 0.90 -8.51 -10.17
N PHE A 64 0.43 -8.57 -8.93
CA PHE A 64 1.01 -9.45 -7.90
C PHE A 64 0.70 -10.92 -8.18
N ALA A 65 -0.52 -11.24 -8.59
CA ALA A 65 -0.91 -12.61 -8.96
C ALA A 65 -0.12 -13.16 -10.15
N ALA A 66 0.32 -12.29 -11.05
CA ALA A 66 1.20 -12.67 -12.16
C ALA A 66 2.67 -12.84 -11.74
N ALA A 67 3.12 -12.13 -10.69
CA ALA A 67 4.52 -12.05 -10.34
C ALA A 67 4.95 -12.98 -9.21
N TRP A 68 4.10 -13.23 -8.20
CA TRP A 68 4.49 -13.88 -6.95
C TRP A 68 4.42 -15.40 -6.93
N PRO A 69 3.47 -16.09 -7.60
CA PRO A 69 3.33 -17.55 -7.47
C PRO A 69 4.59 -18.36 -7.75
N GLU A 70 5.40 -17.90 -8.72
CA GLU A 70 6.63 -18.59 -9.12
C GLU A 70 7.90 -18.06 -8.43
N ARG A 71 7.76 -17.07 -7.54
CA ARG A 71 8.92 -16.51 -6.81
C ARG A 71 9.26 -17.33 -5.58
N THR A 72 10.55 -17.41 -5.31
CA THR A 72 11.13 -17.98 -4.10
C THR A 72 12.21 -17.05 -3.57
N ASP A 73 12.40 -17.01 -2.26
CA ASP A 73 13.49 -16.32 -1.59
C ASP A 73 13.82 -16.98 -0.26
N ASP A 74 15.03 -16.79 0.23
CA ASP A 74 15.51 -17.39 1.49
C ASP A 74 14.94 -16.70 2.74
N ALA A 75 14.38 -15.51 2.61
CA ALA A 75 13.79 -14.74 3.72
C ALA A 75 12.34 -15.12 4.02
N GLY A 76 11.70 -15.91 3.14
CA GLY A 76 10.31 -16.33 3.27
C GLY A 76 9.29 -15.27 2.86
N PHE A 77 9.72 -14.20 2.20
CA PHE A 77 8.85 -13.14 1.72
C PHE A 77 7.85 -13.66 0.68
N ALA A 78 8.32 -14.43 -0.31
CA ALA A 78 7.47 -15.01 -1.34
C ALA A 78 6.45 -15.99 -0.76
N ASP A 79 6.86 -16.84 0.18
CA ASP A 79 5.97 -17.78 0.87
C ASP A 79 4.87 -17.04 1.63
N LYS A 80 5.23 -15.97 2.35
CA LYS A 80 4.26 -15.14 3.07
C LYS A 80 3.30 -14.44 2.10
N MET A 81 3.78 -13.85 1.01
CA MET A 81 2.95 -13.22 -0.03
C MET A 81 1.96 -14.22 -0.65
N ASN A 82 2.41 -15.43 -0.91
CA ASN A 82 1.57 -16.48 -1.50
C ASN A 82 0.56 -17.07 -0.51
N SER A 83 0.90 -17.20 0.76
CA SER A 83 0.06 -17.88 1.76
C SER A 83 -0.91 -16.97 2.49
N MET A 84 -0.58 -15.67 2.71
CA MET A 84 -1.47 -14.78 3.47
C MET A 84 -2.81 -14.54 2.76
N GLN A 85 -3.85 -14.21 3.53
CA GLN A 85 -5.16 -13.81 3.02
C GLN A 85 -5.07 -12.52 2.19
N LYS A 86 -5.78 -12.48 1.06
CA LYS A 86 -5.89 -11.29 0.20
C LYS A 86 -7.36 -10.92 0.02
N PHE A 87 -7.69 -9.67 0.32
CA PHE A 87 -8.98 -9.07 0.03
C PHE A 87 -8.83 -8.15 -1.18
N VAL A 88 -9.54 -8.47 -2.27
CA VAL A 88 -9.40 -7.77 -3.55
C VAL A 88 -10.60 -6.87 -3.78
N VAL A 89 -10.41 -5.57 -3.68
CA VAL A 89 -11.48 -4.59 -3.86
C VAL A 89 -11.75 -4.37 -5.35
N SER A 90 -12.85 -4.92 -5.84
CA SER A 90 -13.23 -4.81 -7.25
C SER A 90 -14.71 -5.12 -7.49
N ASN A 91 -15.36 -4.29 -8.32
CA ASN A 91 -16.70 -4.56 -8.86
C ASN A 91 -16.65 -5.14 -10.28
N THR A 92 -15.48 -5.38 -10.84
CA THR A 92 -15.32 -5.87 -12.22
C THR A 92 -14.56 -7.18 -12.35
N LEU A 93 -13.76 -7.54 -11.33
CA LEU A 93 -13.05 -8.81 -11.30
C LEU A 93 -14.04 -9.96 -11.11
N GLN A 94 -13.95 -11.00 -11.96
CA GLN A 94 -14.87 -12.14 -11.94
C GLN A 94 -14.35 -13.30 -11.06
N SER A 95 -13.03 -13.49 -11.01
CA SER A 95 -12.36 -14.48 -10.17
C SER A 95 -11.06 -13.93 -9.59
N ALA A 96 -10.64 -14.48 -8.47
CA ALA A 96 -9.38 -14.16 -7.80
C ALA A 96 -8.65 -15.47 -7.49
N ASP A 97 -7.88 -15.95 -8.46
CA ASP A 97 -7.33 -17.31 -8.46
C ASP A 97 -6.00 -17.45 -7.71
N TRP A 98 -5.35 -16.33 -7.35
CA TRP A 98 -4.16 -16.36 -6.49
C TRP A 98 -4.56 -16.85 -5.09
N ASN A 99 -3.76 -17.75 -4.53
CA ASN A 99 -4.07 -18.47 -3.28
C ASN A 99 -4.58 -17.53 -2.16
N ASN A 100 -5.60 -17.97 -1.42
CA ASN A 100 -6.24 -17.25 -0.32
C ASN A 100 -6.77 -15.85 -0.69
N SER A 101 -7.37 -15.71 -1.88
CA SER A 101 -7.94 -14.44 -2.34
C SER A 101 -9.46 -14.43 -2.25
N THR A 102 -10.03 -13.31 -1.82
CA THR A 102 -11.47 -13.08 -1.72
C THR A 102 -11.80 -11.72 -2.32
N ILE A 103 -12.82 -11.67 -3.20
CA ILE A 103 -13.26 -10.41 -3.82
C ILE A 103 -14.21 -9.66 -2.87
N VAL A 104 -13.92 -8.39 -2.63
CA VAL A 104 -14.80 -7.43 -1.95
C VAL A 104 -15.48 -6.59 -3.02
N SER A 105 -16.78 -6.80 -3.22
CA SER A 105 -17.56 -6.16 -4.28
C SER A 105 -18.87 -5.56 -3.75
N GLY A 106 -19.62 -4.88 -4.62
CA GLY A 106 -20.86 -4.17 -4.25
C GLY A 106 -20.53 -2.87 -3.50
N ASP A 107 -21.05 -2.70 -2.30
CA ASP A 107 -20.68 -1.59 -1.42
C ASP A 107 -19.28 -1.86 -0.80
N VAL A 108 -18.25 -1.48 -1.55
CA VAL A 108 -16.86 -1.75 -1.15
C VAL A 108 -16.48 -1.03 0.15
N ILE A 109 -17.08 0.13 0.45
CA ILE A 109 -16.80 0.87 1.68
C ILE A 109 -17.36 0.11 2.89
N ALA A 110 -18.60 -0.37 2.78
CA ALA A 110 -19.21 -1.20 3.82
C ALA A 110 -18.39 -2.48 4.04
N GLY A 111 -17.98 -3.17 2.96
CA GLY A 111 -17.15 -4.36 3.03
C GLY A 111 -15.79 -4.11 3.70
N ILE A 112 -15.11 -3.01 3.38
CA ILE A 112 -13.84 -2.64 4.01
C ILE A 112 -14.03 -2.32 5.50
N ARG A 113 -15.10 -1.62 5.86
CA ARG A 113 -15.43 -1.34 7.29
C ARG A 113 -15.70 -2.62 8.07
N GLU A 114 -16.38 -3.59 7.47
CA GLU A 114 -16.62 -4.90 8.09
C GLU A 114 -15.29 -5.65 8.31
N LEU A 115 -14.40 -5.68 7.31
CA LEU A 115 -13.05 -6.25 7.46
C LEU A 115 -12.27 -5.57 8.59
N LYS A 116 -12.32 -4.25 8.69
CA LYS A 116 -11.65 -3.46 9.73
C LYS A 116 -12.20 -3.75 11.13
N GLN A 117 -13.50 -3.97 11.25
CA GLN A 117 -14.16 -4.30 12.54
C GLN A 117 -13.88 -5.74 12.98
N GLY A 118 -13.47 -6.62 12.07
CA GLY A 118 -13.13 -8.01 12.37
C GLY A 118 -11.97 -8.14 13.37
N GLU A 119 -11.80 -9.35 13.89
CA GLU A 119 -10.64 -9.72 14.71
C GLU A 119 -9.45 -10.07 13.80
N GLY A 120 -8.24 -9.80 14.29
CA GLY A 120 -7.00 -10.15 13.63
C GLY A 120 -5.99 -9.01 13.59
N GLY A 121 -4.87 -9.24 12.90
CA GLY A 121 -3.78 -8.30 12.68
C GLY A 121 -4.03 -7.31 11.55
N ASP A 122 -3.00 -6.60 11.17
CA ASP A 122 -3.05 -5.51 10.20
C ASP A 122 -3.47 -5.96 8.79
N LEU A 123 -4.23 -5.11 8.11
CA LEU A 123 -4.53 -5.17 6.69
C LEU A 123 -3.51 -4.29 5.95
N LEU A 124 -2.56 -4.91 5.25
CA LEU A 124 -1.54 -4.20 4.50
C LEU A 124 -2.06 -3.83 3.11
N VAL A 125 -1.99 -2.55 2.78
CA VAL A 125 -2.38 -2.01 1.46
C VAL A 125 -1.11 -1.63 0.70
N ALA A 126 -0.92 -2.22 -0.48
CA ALA A 126 0.19 -1.92 -1.39
C ALA A 126 -0.35 -1.50 -2.78
N GLY A 127 -1.23 -0.52 -2.79
CA GLY A 127 -1.95 -0.06 -4.00
C GLY A 127 -3.32 -0.78 -4.17
N SER A 128 -4.09 -0.41 -5.15
CA SER A 128 -3.81 0.59 -6.18
C SER A 128 -4.08 2.03 -5.70
N ALA A 129 -3.59 3.03 -6.44
CA ALA A 129 -3.84 4.45 -6.12
C ALA A 129 -5.32 4.75 -5.89
N ARG A 130 -6.23 4.18 -6.70
CA ARG A 130 -7.68 4.35 -6.53
C ARG A 130 -8.17 3.80 -5.19
N LEU A 131 -7.66 2.65 -4.75
CA LEU A 131 -8.01 2.10 -3.44
C LEU A 131 -7.50 3.00 -2.33
N VAL A 132 -6.25 3.45 -2.41
CA VAL A 132 -5.64 4.37 -1.42
C VAL A 132 -6.47 5.65 -1.31
N HIS A 133 -6.85 6.28 -2.44
CA HIS A 133 -7.72 7.47 -2.43
C HIS A 133 -9.07 7.18 -1.75
N THR A 134 -9.70 6.06 -2.09
CA THR A 134 -10.97 5.65 -1.46
C THR A 134 -10.83 5.48 0.06
N LEU A 135 -9.73 4.89 0.53
CA LEU A 135 -9.47 4.74 1.96
C LEU A 135 -9.26 6.09 2.66
N ILE A 136 -8.50 6.99 2.05
CA ILE A 136 -8.24 8.35 2.56
C ILE A 136 -9.56 9.15 2.64
N GLU A 137 -10.34 9.18 1.56
CA GLU A 137 -11.60 9.91 1.48
C GLU A 137 -12.64 9.46 2.51
N ASN A 138 -12.55 8.20 2.98
CA ASN A 138 -13.47 7.61 3.94
C ASN A 138 -12.91 7.49 5.37
N ASP A 139 -11.75 8.10 5.65
CA ASP A 139 -11.07 8.09 6.96
C ASP A 139 -10.85 6.66 7.49
N LEU A 140 -10.37 5.77 6.61
CA LEU A 140 -10.19 4.35 6.93
C LEU A 140 -8.75 3.96 7.22
N VAL A 141 -7.78 4.83 6.90
CA VAL A 141 -6.34 4.54 7.09
C VAL A 141 -5.94 4.82 8.53
N ASP A 142 -5.25 3.88 9.17
CA ASP A 142 -4.71 4.05 10.53
C ASP A 142 -3.23 4.43 10.52
N GLU A 143 -2.48 3.98 9.50
CA GLU A 143 -1.04 4.22 9.40
C GLU A 143 -0.60 4.28 7.93
N TYR A 144 0.31 5.20 7.64
CA TYR A 144 1.02 5.27 6.35
C TYR A 144 2.49 4.91 6.57
N ARG A 145 3.00 3.99 5.77
CA ARG A 145 4.42 3.60 5.68
C ARG A 145 4.93 3.96 4.31
N LEU A 146 5.61 5.09 4.20
CA LEU A 146 6.05 5.62 2.92
C LEU A 146 7.54 5.42 2.74
N MET A 147 7.93 4.85 1.61
CA MET A 147 9.30 4.85 1.15
C MET A 147 9.41 5.87 0.02
N ILE A 148 10.08 7.00 0.32
CA ILE A 148 10.21 8.13 -0.59
C ILE A 148 11.52 8.03 -1.35
N PHE A 149 11.41 7.95 -2.66
CA PHE A 149 12.52 7.83 -3.58
C PHE A 149 12.92 9.23 -4.10
N PRO A 150 14.22 9.55 -4.20
CA PRO A 150 14.71 10.87 -4.57
C PRO A 150 14.59 11.15 -6.07
N VAL A 151 13.39 11.06 -6.61
CA VAL A 151 13.06 11.29 -8.01
C VAL A 151 11.83 12.17 -8.14
N VAL A 152 11.83 13.06 -9.12
CA VAL A 152 10.70 13.88 -9.54
C VAL A 152 10.21 13.35 -10.87
N LEU A 153 9.01 12.80 -10.91
CA LEU A 153 8.43 12.21 -12.12
C LEU A 153 7.62 13.21 -12.94
N GLY A 154 7.01 14.21 -12.30
CA GLY A 154 6.27 15.27 -12.96
C GLY A 154 4.90 14.87 -13.54
N ALA A 155 4.63 13.57 -13.68
CA ALA A 155 3.37 13.00 -14.13
C ALA A 155 3.10 11.68 -13.42
N GLY A 156 1.88 11.15 -13.52
CA GLY A 156 1.45 9.89 -12.90
C GLY A 156 0.45 10.08 -11.78
N LYS A 157 -0.11 8.97 -11.30
CA LYS A 157 -1.06 8.97 -10.17
C LYS A 157 -0.33 9.29 -8.87
N ARG A 158 -0.78 10.35 -8.19
CA ARG A 158 -0.24 10.75 -6.91
C ARG A 158 -0.96 10.06 -5.77
N MET A 159 -0.23 9.83 -4.67
CA MET A 159 -0.79 9.28 -3.44
C MET A 159 -1.83 10.23 -2.83
N TRP A 160 -1.49 11.51 -2.76
CA TRP A 160 -2.36 12.55 -2.26
C TRP A 160 -3.13 13.16 -3.44
N ALA A 161 -4.39 12.75 -3.61
CA ALA A 161 -5.29 13.35 -4.58
C ALA A 161 -5.79 14.72 -4.09
N ASP A 162 -6.42 15.47 -5.00
CA ASP A 162 -7.13 16.69 -4.61
C ASP A 162 -8.29 16.30 -3.68
N THR A 163 -8.24 16.73 -2.44
CA THR A 163 -9.27 16.49 -1.42
C THR A 163 -9.95 17.79 -1.03
N PRO A 164 -11.26 17.77 -0.69
CA PRO A 164 -11.97 18.98 -0.28
C PRO A 164 -11.53 19.51 1.09
N THR A 165 -10.84 18.70 1.88
CA THR A 165 -10.40 19.04 3.23
C THR A 165 -8.93 18.71 3.43
N ALA A 166 -8.23 19.57 4.16
CA ALA A 166 -6.86 19.29 4.60
C ALA A 166 -6.89 18.25 5.73
N ALA A 167 -5.93 17.34 5.72
CA ALA A 167 -5.71 16.38 6.79
C ALA A 167 -4.33 16.60 7.41
N ALA A 168 -4.27 16.62 8.74
CA ALA A 168 -3.02 16.67 9.47
C ALA A 168 -2.52 15.24 9.76
N LEU A 169 -1.21 15.06 9.67
CA LEU A 169 -0.54 13.80 9.98
C LEU A 169 0.50 14.03 11.09
N GLU A 170 0.72 13.01 11.89
CA GLU A 170 1.80 12.95 12.86
C GLU A 170 2.93 12.08 12.32
N VAL A 171 4.17 12.58 12.38
CA VAL A 171 5.36 11.78 12.06
C VAL A 171 5.67 10.89 13.26
N VAL A 172 5.50 9.57 13.08
CA VAL A 172 5.80 8.56 14.10
C VAL A 172 7.24 8.11 14.02
N ASP A 173 7.74 7.93 12.80
CA ASP A 173 9.13 7.57 12.52
C ASP A 173 9.58 8.19 11.20
N SER A 174 10.86 8.53 11.13
CA SER A 174 11.49 8.94 9.86
C SER A 174 12.97 8.61 9.89
N ARG A 175 13.47 7.96 8.82
CA ARG A 175 14.88 7.60 8.69
C ARG A 175 15.31 7.44 7.25
N LYS A 176 16.60 7.64 7.01
CA LYS A 176 17.21 7.32 5.72
C LYS A 176 17.56 5.83 5.68
N ALA A 177 17.26 5.19 4.57
CA ALA A 177 17.63 3.79 4.29
C ALA A 177 18.27 3.73 2.89
N GLY A 178 19.57 3.48 2.80
CA GLY A 178 20.29 3.59 1.54
C GLY A 178 20.12 4.97 0.90
N GLU A 179 19.57 5.02 -0.29
CA GLU A 179 19.29 6.26 -1.04
C GLU A 179 17.87 6.81 -0.81
N VAL A 180 17.00 6.08 -0.08
CA VAL A 180 15.59 6.44 0.11
C VAL A 180 15.32 6.97 1.52
N LEU A 181 14.16 7.60 1.71
CA LEU A 181 13.65 8.04 3.01
C LEU A 181 12.44 7.19 3.39
N ILE A 182 12.46 6.58 4.57
CA ILE A 182 11.30 5.93 5.17
C ILE A 182 10.60 6.92 6.09
N VAL A 183 9.27 7.02 5.96
CA VAL A 183 8.45 7.88 6.84
C VAL A 183 7.21 7.09 7.25
N VAL A 184 6.96 7.04 8.57
CA VAL A 184 5.74 6.44 9.15
C VAL A 184 4.87 7.58 9.71
N LEU A 185 3.62 7.61 9.28
CA LEU A 185 2.68 8.67 9.63
C LEU A 185 1.38 8.08 10.17
N HIS A 186 0.81 8.75 11.20
CA HIS A 186 -0.54 8.49 11.65
C HIS A 186 -1.47 9.67 11.31
N PRO A 187 -2.72 9.41 10.86
CA PRO A 187 -3.73 10.46 10.73
C PRO A 187 -4.01 11.10 12.08
N LYS A 188 -4.05 12.45 12.12
CA LYS A 188 -4.59 13.18 13.28
C LYS A 188 -6.09 13.34 13.07
N HIS A 189 -6.90 12.74 13.95
CA HIS A 189 -8.35 12.92 13.90
C HIS A 189 -8.73 14.39 14.14
N ALA A 190 -9.85 14.84 13.56
CA ALA A 190 -10.25 16.23 13.39
C ALA A 190 -10.35 17.10 14.68
N GLU A 191 -10.25 16.51 15.88
CA GLU A 191 -10.22 17.28 17.14
C GLU A 191 -8.93 18.06 17.36
N ALA A 192 -7.87 17.81 16.60
CA ALA A 192 -6.56 18.44 16.79
C ALA A 192 -6.29 19.67 15.90
N VAL A 193 -7.18 20.01 14.96
CA VAL A 193 -6.96 21.09 13.97
C VAL A 193 -7.80 22.34 14.28
N ALA A 194 -8.65 22.32 15.30
CA ALA A 194 -9.42 23.49 15.77
C ALA A 194 -8.68 24.18 16.93
N GLY A 195 -7.60 24.92 16.57
CA GLY A 195 -6.86 25.75 17.52
C GLY A 195 -6.12 26.85 16.79
#